data_d816d668eddc5cf0b761dd579edad6a9
#
_entry.id   d816d668eddc5cf0b761dd579edad6a9
#
_cell.length_a   1.000
_cell.length_b   1.000
_cell.length_c   1.000
_cell.angle_alpha   90.00
_cell.angle_beta   90.00
_cell.angle_gamma   90.00
#
_symmetry.space_group_name_H-M   'P 1'
#
loop_
_entity.id
_entity.type
_entity.pdbx_description
1 polymer ?
#
loop_
_entity_poly.entity_id
_entity_poly.type
_entity_poly.pdbx_seq_one_letter_code
_entity_poly.pdbx_strand_id
1 'polypeptide(L)'
;MDELARGPALERGGAAADLARALAFLQGFARRRAPVVVPVEGGFGVLDERFPGSYDDNKLIVTAAGDSEPAGRLTVAGAEGLAGRLMAAADEVLAGRDHRLVCVDDDRLGEACAPAFDAAGYEHETNLVMAFRGEIPSDPPPAERLTLAELEPVLRRDWRRTLPQAPAEVIDGLARRVESRLRGADTVGFRGVRTPSGEIAARADLYVHGGVAQIESVFTGEEHRGKGYARALMNALLAEAAGAELVFLVADAGDWPRHFYGRLGFEEVGRTHSFLRT
;
A
#
# COMPACT_ATOMS: atom_id res chain seq x y z
N MET A 1 46.53 -5.65 1.07
CA MET A 1 45.68 -5.83 2.25
C MET A 1 44.59 -4.75 2.14
N ASP A 2 43.53 -5.12 1.45
CA ASP A 2 42.36 -4.25 1.27
C ASP A 2 41.14 -5.00 1.79
N GLU A 3 40.87 -4.79 3.05
CA GLU A 3 39.64 -5.23 3.71
C GLU A 3 38.65 -4.08 3.60
N LEU A 4 38.09 -3.92 2.40
CA LEU A 4 36.98 -3.00 2.16
C LEU A 4 35.77 -3.52 2.97
N ALA A 5 35.44 -2.75 4.00
CA ALA A 5 34.31 -2.93 4.88
C ALA A 5 33.04 -3.18 4.06
N ARG A 6 32.56 -4.43 4.05
CA ARG A 6 31.20 -4.77 3.65
C ARG A 6 30.27 -4.12 4.69
N GLY A 7 29.43 -3.21 4.24
CA GLY A 7 28.37 -2.66 5.07
C GLY A 7 27.51 -3.80 5.67
N PRO A 8 26.83 -3.57 6.77
CA PRO A 8 26.03 -4.60 7.44
C PRO A 8 25.03 -5.19 6.44
N ALA A 9 25.17 -6.49 6.17
CA ALA A 9 24.15 -7.23 5.43
C ALA A 9 22.89 -7.22 6.30
N LEU A 10 21.76 -6.76 5.75
CA LEU A 10 20.45 -6.91 6.36
C LEU A 10 20.28 -8.39 6.77
N GLU A 11 20.06 -8.66 8.06
CA GLU A 11 19.73 -10.01 8.51
C GLU A 11 18.43 -10.42 7.81
N ARG A 12 18.52 -11.30 6.84
CA ARG A 12 17.41 -11.74 6.01
C ARG A 12 16.47 -12.60 6.86
N GLY A 13 15.36 -12.04 7.30
CA GLY A 13 14.23 -12.81 7.84
C GLY A 13 13.74 -13.81 6.80
N GLY A 14 13.18 -14.95 7.22
CA GLY A 14 12.48 -15.84 6.30
C GLY A 14 11.26 -15.12 5.71
N ALA A 15 10.84 -15.47 4.47
CA ALA A 15 9.72 -14.81 3.77
C ALA A 15 8.45 -14.68 4.63
N ALA A 16 8.12 -15.70 5.42
CA ALA A 16 6.96 -15.65 6.34
C ALA A 16 7.12 -14.62 7.47
N ALA A 17 8.32 -14.44 8.01
CA ALA A 17 8.58 -13.44 9.04
C ALA A 17 8.52 -12.02 8.47
N ASP A 18 9.04 -11.82 7.26
CA ASP A 18 8.98 -10.52 6.60
C ASP A 18 7.55 -10.17 6.17
N LEU A 19 6.77 -11.15 5.70
CA LEU A 19 5.33 -10.94 5.45
C LEU A 19 4.62 -10.50 6.73
N ALA A 20 4.82 -11.22 7.84
CA ALA A 20 4.17 -10.87 9.11
C ALA A 20 4.54 -9.45 9.56
N ARG A 21 5.80 -9.03 9.41
CA ARG A 21 6.27 -7.67 9.73
C ARG A 21 5.66 -6.61 8.80
N ALA A 22 5.60 -6.89 7.49
CA ALA A 22 4.99 -6.00 6.52
C ALA A 22 3.49 -5.82 6.79
N LEU A 23 2.75 -6.90 7.05
CA LEU A 23 1.33 -6.84 7.39
C LEU A 23 1.09 -6.10 8.71
N ALA A 24 1.89 -6.35 9.74
CA ALA A 24 1.81 -5.61 11.01
C ALA A 24 2.06 -4.10 10.79
N PHE A 25 3.00 -3.74 9.91
CA PHE A 25 3.25 -2.34 9.54
C PHE A 25 2.02 -1.72 8.86
N LEU A 26 1.46 -2.38 7.83
CA LEU A 26 0.29 -1.91 7.08
C LEU A 26 -0.93 -1.70 7.99
N GLN A 27 -1.23 -2.67 8.84
CA GLN A 27 -2.32 -2.61 9.84
C GLN A 27 -2.10 -1.47 10.83
N GLY A 28 -0.88 -1.37 11.37
CA GLY A 28 -0.49 -0.29 12.29
C GLY A 28 -0.57 1.08 11.63
N PHE A 29 -0.09 1.21 10.40
CA PHE A 29 -0.18 2.45 9.62
C PHE A 29 -1.64 2.87 9.40
N ALA A 30 -2.51 1.94 9.00
CA ALA A 30 -3.92 2.20 8.80
C ALA A 30 -4.61 2.70 10.09
N ARG A 31 -4.34 2.03 11.23
CA ARG A 31 -4.89 2.43 12.54
C ARG A 31 -4.40 3.81 13.01
N ARG A 32 -3.09 4.09 12.87
CA ARG A 32 -2.51 5.37 13.32
C ARG A 32 -2.99 6.57 12.53
N ARG A 33 -3.19 6.41 11.22
CA ARG A 33 -3.63 7.52 10.37
C ARG A 33 -5.14 7.79 10.46
N ALA A 34 -5.95 6.77 10.78
CA ALA A 34 -7.40 6.88 10.82
C ALA A 34 -7.90 7.66 12.04
N PRO A 35 -8.81 8.63 11.88
CA PRO A 35 -9.49 9.29 12.99
C PRO A 35 -10.40 8.34 13.78
N VAL A 36 -11.01 7.37 13.10
CA VAL A 36 -11.93 6.39 13.70
C VAL A 36 -11.50 4.98 13.31
N VAL A 37 -11.41 4.10 14.31
CA VAL A 37 -11.17 2.67 14.13
C VAL A 37 -12.29 1.91 14.81
N VAL A 38 -12.97 1.04 14.04
CA VAL A 38 -14.11 0.25 14.51
C VAL A 38 -13.70 -1.23 14.54
N PRO A 39 -13.78 -1.92 15.68
CA PRO A 39 -13.50 -3.35 15.72
C PRO A 39 -14.60 -4.12 14.97
N VAL A 40 -14.20 -5.12 14.18
CA VAL A 40 -15.09 -6.08 13.53
C VAL A 40 -14.56 -7.50 13.74
N GLU A 41 -15.38 -8.52 13.50
CA GLU A 41 -14.94 -9.92 13.56
C GLU A 41 -13.75 -10.16 12.64
N GLY A 42 -12.66 -10.68 13.17
CA GLY A 42 -11.43 -10.99 12.41
C GLY A 42 -10.61 -9.78 11.96
N GLY A 43 -10.94 -8.54 12.40
CA GLY A 43 -10.22 -7.37 11.94
C GLY A 43 -10.72 -6.03 12.48
N PHE A 44 -10.71 -5.03 11.65
CA PHE A 44 -11.16 -3.67 11.99
C PHE A 44 -11.54 -2.87 10.76
N GLY A 45 -12.42 -1.89 10.94
CA GLY A 45 -12.70 -0.83 9.97
C GLY A 45 -11.92 0.43 10.29
N VAL A 46 -11.53 1.18 9.27
CA VAL A 46 -10.98 2.54 9.36
C VAL A 46 -11.89 3.51 8.64
N LEU A 47 -12.09 4.70 9.23
CA LEU A 47 -12.95 5.74 8.68
C LEU A 47 -12.30 7.11 8.84
N ASP A 48 -12.39 7.94 7.81
CA ASP A 48 -12.07 9.37 7.85
C ASP A 48 -13.20 10.18 7.19
N GLU A 49 -14.00 10.85 8.02
CA GLU A 49 -15.13 11.69 7.59
C GLU A 49 -14.70 12.89 6.74
N ARG A 50 -13.44 13.31 6.84
CA ARG A 50 -12.91 14.41 6.03
C ARG A 50 -12.71 14.01 4.56
N PHE A 51 -12.58 12.69 4.31
CA PHE A 51 -12.29 12.12 2.99
C PHE A 51 -13.24 10.97 2.67
N PRO A 52 -14.57 11.18 2.64
CA PRO A 52 -15.56 10.10 2.50
C PRO A 52 -15.44 9.34 1.17
N GLY A 53 -14.98 9.99 0.11
CA GLY A 53 -14.74 9.37 -1.20
C GLY A 53 -13.39 8.68 -1.34
N SER A 54 -12.56 8.64 -0.29
CA SER A 54 -11.30 7.92 -0.30
C SER A 54 -11.50 6.47 0.15
N TYR A 55 -11.37 5.52 -0.77
CA TYR A 55 -11.49 4.08 -0.47
C TYR A 55 -10.42 3.64 0.55
N ASP A 56 -9.22 4.15 0.41
CA ASP A 56 -8.08 3.78 1.24
C ASP A 56 -8.20 4.27 2.69
N ASP A 57 -8.91 5.38 2.92
CA ASP A 57 -9.16 5.94 4.25
C ASP A 57 -10.49 5.45 4.87
N ASN A 58 -11.30 4.68 4.09
CA ASN A 58 -12.60 4.13 4.51
C ASN A 58 -12.72 2.69 4.01
N LYS A 59 -12.28 1.73 4.83
CA LYS A 59 -12.26 0.31 4.46
C LYS A 59 -12.30 -0.63 5.66
N LEU A 60 -12.65 -1.89 5.41
CA LEU A 60 -12.40 -2.99 6.34
C LEU A 60 -11.04 -3.62 6.06
N ILE A 61 -10.36 -4.03 7.13
CA ILE A 61 -9.11 -4.80 7.08
C ILE A 61 -9.32 -6.06 7.92
N VAL A 62 -9.25 -7.21 7.27
CA VAL A 62 -9.43 -8.53 7.87
C VAL A 62 -8.05 -9.15 8.05
N THR A 63 -7.67 -9.40 9.30
CA THR A 63 -6.31 -9.82 9.68
C THR A 63 -6.22 -11.31 10.01
N ALA A 64 -7.37 -11.95 10.27
CA ALA A 64 -7.47 -13.38 10.55
C ALA A 64 -8.90 -13.86 10.25
N ALA A 65 -9.08 -15.17 10.05
CA ALA A 65 -10.40 -15.77 10.19
C ALA A 65 -10.83 -15.58 11.66
N GLY A 66 -12.04 -15.04 11.89
CA GLY A 66 -12.56 -14.83 13.24
C GLY A 66 -12.50 -16.11 14.10
N ASP A 67 -12.69 -15.97 15.41
CA ASP A 67 -12.54 -17.05 16.43
C ASP A 67 -13.38 -18.32 16.16
N SER A 68 -14.22 -18.32 15.13
CA SER A 68 -15.19 -19.39 14.83
C SER A 68 -14.62 -20.59 14.08
N GLU A 69 -13.42 -20.48 13.47
CA GLU A 69 -12.79 -21.62 12.77
C GLU A 69 -11.27 -21.68 12.99
N PRO A 70 -10.73 -22.85 13.36
CA PRO A 70 -9.28 -23.02 13.43
C PRO A 70 -8.69 -22.91 12.00
N ALA A 71 -7.60 -22.17 11.87
CA ALA A 71 -6.88 -21.82 10.62
C ALA A 71 -6.43 -22.99 9.72
N GLY A 72 -7.02 -24.16 9.83
CA GLY A 72 -6.58 -25.40 9.18
C GLY A 72 -7.45 -25.92 8.05
N ARG A 73 -8.73 -25.61 7.98
CA ARG A 73 -9.65 -26.11 6.94
C ARG A 73 -10.89 -25.23 6.80
N LEU A 74 -10.77 -24.12 6.09
CA LEU A 74 -11.97 -23.44 5.63
C LEU A 74 -12.65 -24.32 4.59
N THR A 75 -13.88 -24.78 4.86
CA THR A 75 -14.72 -25.43 3.85
C THR A 75 -15.30 -24.37 2.92
N VAL A 76 -15.75 -24.76 1.71
CA VAL A 76 -16.42 -23.82 0.79
C VAL A 76 -17.59 -23.11 1.49
N ALA A 77 -18.45 -23.87 2.19
CA ALA A 77 -19.58 -23.30 2.93
C ALA A 77 -19.12 -22.36 4.08
N GLY A 78 -18.01 -22.66 4.73
CA GLY A 78 -17.41 -21.78 5.74
C GLY A 78 -16.90 -20.47 5.14
N ALA A 79 -16.25 -20.55 3.97
CA ALA A 79 -15.77 -19.37 3.23
C ALA A 79 -16.91 -18.46 2.75
N GLU A 80 -17.99 -19.06 2.19
CA GLU A 80 -19.20 -18.33 1.79
C GLU A 80 -19.87 -17.64 2.99
N GLY A 81 -20.03 -18.37 4.10
CA GLY A 81 -20.57 -17.81 5.34
C GLY A 81 -19.74 -16.67 5.91
N LEU A 82 -18.42 -16.79 5.88
CA LEU A 82 -17.53 -15.71 6.31
C LEU A 82 -17.60 -14.50 5.37
N ALA A 83 -17.52 -14.70 4.05
CA ALA A 83 -17.67 -13.62 3.08
C ALA A 83 -19.00 -12.87 3.28
N GLY A 84 -20.09 -13.58 3.54
CA GLY A 84 -21.38 -12.96 3.87
C GLY A 84 -21.34 -12.08 5.13
N ARG A 85 -20.67 -12.54 6.20
CA ARG A 85 -20.48 -11.72 7.41
C ARG A 85 -19.59 -10.49 7.18
N LEU A 86 -18.52 -10.65 6.39
CA LEU A 86 -17.64 -9.54 6.03
C LEU A 86 -18.34 -8.48 5.18
N MET A 87 -19.16 -8.90 4.23
CA MET A 87 -20.01 -7.99 3.44
C MET A 87 -21.00 -7.24 4.31
N ALA A 88 -21.69 -7.93 5.24
CA ALA A 88 -22.61 -7.30 6.19
C ALA A 88 -21.89 -6.29 7.10
N ALA A 89 -20.70 -6.64 7.60
CA ALA A 89 -19.86 -5.73 8.39
C ALA A 89 -19.41 -4.52 7.57
N ALA A 90 -19.08 -4.71 6.27
CA ALA A 90 -18.74 -3.60 5.38
C ALA A 90 -19.94 -2.69 5.12
N ASP A 91 -21.14 -3.24 4.95
CA ASP A 91 -22.38 -2.47 4.78
C ASP A 91 -22.71 -1.65 6.03
N GLU A 92 -22.46 -2.18 7.23
CA GLU A 92 -22.66 -1.47 8.49
C GLU A 92 -21.60 -0.39 8.73
N VAL A 93 -20.31 -0.75 8.69
CA VAL A 93 -19.19 0.15 9.03
C VAL A 93 -19.05 1.26 8.00
N LEU A 94 -19.25 0.96 6.73
CA LEU A 94 -19.14 1.91 5.63
C LEU A 94 -20.50 2.49 5.22
N ALA A 95 -21.51 2.40 6.08
CA ALA A 95 -22.81 3.04 5.85
C ALA A 95 -22.61 4.54 5.54
N GLY A 96 -23.25 5.04 4.48
CA GLY A 96 -23.07 6.42 4.03
C GLY A 96 -21.83 6.69 3.18
N ARG A 97 -21.07 5.66 2.82
CA ARG A 97 -20.05 5.71 1.75
C ARG A 97 -20.62 5.14 0.46
N ASP A 98 -20.12 5.65 -0.68
CA ASP A 98 -20.54 5.16 -2.01
C ASP A 98 -19.82 3.86 -2.42
N HIS A 99 -19.00 3.31 -1.53
CA HIS A 99 -18.22 2.10 -1.80
C HIS A 99 -18.17 1.16 -0.60
N ARG A 100 -17.82 -0.10 -0.88
CA ARG A 100 -17.50 -1.13 0.11
C ARG A 100 -16.15 -1.72 -0.28
N LEU A 101 -15.10 -1.41 0.51
CA LEU A 101 -13.78 -1.99 0.33
C LEU A 101 -13.44 -2.90 1.52
N VAL A 102 -13.18 -4.16 1.22
CA VAL A 102 -12.73 -5.18 2.18
C VAL A 102 -11.34 -5.66 1.77
N CYS A 103 -10.34 -5.44 2.62
CA CYS A 103 -8.99 -5.94 2.44
C CYS A 103 -8.79 -7.18 3.32
N VAL A 104 -8.27 -8.28 2.75
CA VAL A 104 -8.01 -9.53 3.46
C VAL A 104 -6.51 -9.81 3.41
N ASP A 105 -5.86 -9.82 4.56
CA ASP A 105 -4.41 -9.93 4.68
C ASP A 105 -3.90 -11.39 4.57
N ASP A 106 -4.79 -12.39 4.70
CA ASP A 106 -4.47 -13.81 4.53
C ASP A 106 -4.80 -14.27 3.10
N ASP A 107 -3.80 -14.76 2.37
CA ASP A 107 -3.90 -15.19 0.98
C ASP A 107 -4.94 -16.31 0.79
N ARG A 108 -4.88 -17.36 1.64
CA ARG A 108 -5.81 -18.49 1.53
C ARG A 108 -7.25 -18.08 1.83
N LEU A 109 -7.42 -17.19 2.80
CA LEU A 109 -8.73 -16.69 3.17
C LEU A 109 -9.30 -15.82 2.04
N GLY A 110 -8.49 -14.94 1.47
CA GLY A 110 -8.87 -14.11 0.33
C GLY A 110 -9.29 -14.95 -0.87
N GLU A 111 -8.47 -15.94 -1.26
CA GLU A 111 -8.80 -16.87 -2.34
C GLU A 111 -10.11 -17.64 -2.07
N ALA A 112 -10.29 -18.14 -0.84
CA ALA A 112 -11.49 -18.89 -0.49
C ALA A 112 -12.77 -18.05 -0.52
N CYS A 113 -12.69 -16.78 -0.14
CA CYS A 113 -13.84 -15.86 -0.13
C CYS A 113 -14.13 -15.23 -1.51
N ALA A 114 -13.16 -15.21 -2.44
CA ALA A 114 -13.28 -14.53 -3.73
C ALA A 114 -14.54 -14.92 -4.53
N PRO A 115 -14.94 -16.20 -4.67
CA PRO A 115 -16.14 -16.55 -5.43
C PRO A 115 -17.43 -15.94 -4.87
N ALA A 116 -17.54 -15.80 -3.53
CA ALA A 116 -18.72 -15.23 -2.89
C ALA A 116 -18.75 -13.71 -3.04
N PHE A 117 -17.61 -13.03 -2.96
CA PHE A 117 -17.50 -11.59 -3.23
C PHE A 117 -17.81 -11.26 -4.70
N ASP A 118 -17.27 -12.05 -5.65
CA ASP A 118 -17.55 -11.92 -7.09
C ASP A 118 -19.06 -12.06 -7.39
N ALA A 119 -19.71 -13.10 -6.84
CA ALA A 119 -21.14 -13.31 -6.97
C ALA A 119 -21.99 -12.16 -6.39
N ALA A 120 -21.45 -11.40 -5.43
CA ALA A 120 -22.06 -10.21 -4.83
C ALA A 120 -21.69 -8.90 -5.55
N GLY A 121 -20.98 -8.97 -6.69
CA GLY A 121 -20.63 -7.84 -7.53
C GLY A 121 -19.42 -7.02 -7.04
N TYR A 122 -18.55 -7.61 -6.22
CA TYR A 122 -17.28 -7.00 -5.87
C TYR A 122 -16.23 -7.27 -6.94
N GLU A 123 -15.44 -6.26 -7.26
CA GLU A 123 -14.21 -6.41 -8.02
C GLU A 123 -13.12 -6.95 -7.11
N HIS A 124 -12.37 -7.96 -7.56
CA HIS A 124 -11.31 -8.61 -6.81
C HIS A 124 -9.95 -8.26 -7.37
N GLU A 125 -9.05 -7.79 -6.50
CA GLU A 125 -7.64 -7.59 -6.81
C GLU A 125 -6.76 -8.39 -5.86
N THR A 126 -5.71 -8.99 -6.39
CA THR A 126 -4.65 -9.64 -5.61
C THR A 126 -3.44 -8.71 -5.56
N ASN A 127 -2.94 -8.44 -4.35
CA ASN A 127 -1.79 -7.59 -4.12
C ASN A 127 -0.59 -8.42 -3.65
N LEU A 128 0.57 -8.20 -4.25
CA LEU A 128 1.82 -8.81 -3.86
C LEU A 128 2.50 -7.97 -2.79
N VAL A 129 2.82 -8.56 -1.65
CA VAL A 129 3.75 -7.98 -0.68
C VAL A 129 5.15 -8.37 -1.12
N MET A 130 5.99 -7.38 -1.45
CA MET A 130 7.32 -7.61 -2.00
C MET A 130 8.38 -6.99 -1.08
N ALA A 131 9.34 -7.80 -0.63
CA ALA A 131 10.46 -7.39 0.22
C ALA A 131 11.71 -7.18 -0.62
N PHE A 132 12.48 -6.14 -0.32
CA PHE A 132 13.75 -5.86 -0.99
C PHE A 132 14.83 -6.86 -0.54
N ARG A 133 15.52 -7.46 -1.52
CA ARG A 133 16.60 -8.44 -1.34
C ARG A 133 17.87 -8.07 -2.09
N GLY A 134 17.81 -6.99 -2.86
CA GLY A 134 18.92 -6.53 -3.66
C GLY A 134 20.04 -5.87 -2.85
N GLU A 135 20.98 -5.31 -3.55
CA GLU A 135 22.03 -4.49 -2.95
C GLU A 135 21.56 -3.03 -2.83
N ILE A 136 21.84 -2.41 -1.68
CA ILE A 136 21.53 -0.99 -1.49
C ILE A 136 22.43 -0.17 -2.41
N PRO A 137 21.87 0.74 -3.24
CA PRO A 137 22.65 1.59 -4.11
C PRO A 137 23.65 2.47 -3.31
N SER A 138 24.93 2.43 -3.66
CA SER A 138 25.99 3.16 -2.95
C SER A 138 26.04 4.65 -3.30
N ASP A 139 25.64 5.02 -4.51
CA ASP A 139 25.64 6.42 -4.98
C ASP A 139 24.40 6.70 -5.84
N PRO A 140 23.21 6.71 -5.23
CA PRO A 140 21.97 6.94 -5.96
C PRO A 140 21.84 8.42 -6.36
N PRO A 141 21.22 8.72 -7.51
CA PRO A 141 20.80 10.08 -7.81
C PRO A 141 19.91 10.63 -6.68
N PRO A 142 20.05 11.91 -6.31
CA PRO A 142 19.25 12.47 -5.24
C PRO A 142 17.77 12.51 -5.60
N ALA A 143 16.90 12.18 -4.64
CA ALA A 143 15.47 12.50 -4.68
C ALA A 143 15.20 13.65 -3.71
N GLU A 144 14.46 14.64 -4.16
CA GLU A 144 14.12 15.81 -3.35
C GLU A 144 12.99 15.47 -2.38
N ARG A 145 13.03 16.11 -1.20
CA ARG A 145 11.89 16.11 -0.30
C ARG A 145 10.82 17.04 -0.86
N LEU A 146 9.60 16.52 -0.98
CA LEU A 146 8.44 17.31 -1.39
C LEU A 146 7.64 17.70 -0.15
N THR A 147 7.28 18.97 -0.08
CA THR A 147 6.29 19.46 0.88
C THR A 147 4.87 19.13 0.41
N LEU A 148 3.88 19.17 1.31
CA LEU A 148 2.47 19.03 0.91
C LEU A 148 2.07 20.08 -0.12
N ALA A 149 2.54 21.32 0.04
CA ALA A 149 2.26 22.42 -0.87
C ALA A 149 2.77 22.16 -2.30
N GLU A 150 3.88 21.43 -2.46
CA GLU A 150 4.41 21.04 -3.77
C GLU A 150 3.71 19.77 -4.30
N LEU A 151 3.32 18.85 -3.42
CA LEU A 151 2.75 17.56 -3.79
C LEU A 151 1.26 17.68 -4.17
N GLU A 152 0.46 18.41 -3.41
CA GLU A 152 -0.99 18.50 -3.66
C GLU A 152 -1.38 18.96 -5.07
N PRO A 153 -0.75 19.97 -5.68
CA PRO A 153 -1.06 20.35 -7.06
C PRO A 153 -0.77 19.21 -8.06
N VAL A 154 0.30 18.44 -7.82
CA VAL A 154 0.65 17.28 -8.66
C VAL A 154 -0.39 16.17 -8.52
N LEU A 155 -0.77 15.84 -7.28
CA LEU A 155 -1.81 14.84 -7.00
C LEU A 155 -3.15 15.24 -7.62
N ARG A 156 -3.54 16.52 -7.50
CA ARG A 156 -4.78 17.05 -8.11
C ARG A 156 -4.77 16.89 -9.62
N ARG A 157 -3.64 17.20 -10.28
CA ARG A 157 -3.47 17.01 -11.72
C ARG A 157 -3.58 15.51 -12.09
N ASP A 158 -2.89 14.64 -11.36
CA ASP A 158 -2.86 13.21 -11.62
C ASP A 158 -4.25 12.58 -11.41
N TRP A 159 -4.95 12.93 -10.31
CA TRP A 159 -6.32 12.48 -10.07
C TRP A 159 -7.30 12.98 -11.14
N ARG A 160 -7.15 14.21 -11.61
CA ARG A 160 -7.98 14.72 -12.70
C ARG A 160 -7.80 13.95 -13.99
N ARG A 161 -6.58 13.45 -14.27
CA ARG A 161 -6.32 12.59 -15.44
C ARG A 161 -6.91 11.20 -15.26
N THR A 162 -6.80 10.62 -14.07
CA THR A 162 -7.32 9.28 -13.75
C THR A 162 -8.84 9.26 -13.67
N LEU A 163 -9.45 10.31 -13.12
CA LEU A 163 -10.89 10.43 -12.89
C LEU A 163 -11.43 11.70 -13.57
N PRO A 164 -11.45 11.77 -14.89
CA PRO A 164 -11.77 13.01 -15.64
C PRO A 164 -13.20 13.50 -15.39
N GLN A 165 -14.13 12.59 -15.05
CA GLN A 165 -15.54 12.90 -14.81
C GLN A 165 -15.87 13.17 -13.33
N ALA A 166 -14.92 12.95 -12.40
CA ALA A 166 -15.18 13.16 -10.98
C ALA A 166 -15.40 14.66 -10.67
N PRO A 167 -16.30 15.00 -9.72
CA PRO A 167 -16.47 16.35 -9.23
C PRO A 167 -15.17 16.96 -8.70
N ALA A 168 -15.05 18.29 -8.72
CA ALA A 168 -13.84 18.98 -8.29
C ALA A 168 -13.53 18.72 -6.81
N GLU A 169 -14.55 18.69 -5.97
CA GLU A 169 -14.44 18.39 -4.54
C GLU A 169 -13.92 16.99 -4.26
N VAL A 170 -14.25 16.00 -5.08
CA VAL A 170 -13.70 14.63 -4.98
C VAL A 170 -12.20 14.64 -5.32
N ILE A 171 -11.82 15.28 -6.41
CA ILE A 171 -10.41 15.43 -6.81
C ILE A 171 -9.60 16.16 -5.73
N ASP A 172 -10.15 17.24 -5.18
CA ASP A 172 -9.51 18.00 -4.11
C ASP A 172 -9.39 17.18 -2.83
N GLY A 173 -10.41 16.41 -2.47
CA GLY A 173 -10.39 15.48 -1.35
C GLY A 173 -9.32 14.42 -1.52
N LEU A 174 -9.25 13.76 -2.68
CA LEU A 174 -8.26 12.76 -3.01
C LEU A 174 -6.82 13.31 -3.03
N ALA A 175 -6.61 14.55 -3.43
CA ALA A 175 -5.30 15.18 -3.38
C ALA A 175 -4.90 15.52 -1.94
N ARG A 176 -5.80 16.10 -1.14
CA ARG A 176 -5.53 16.52 0.25
C ARG A 176 -5.45 15.37 1.25
N ARG A 177 -6.07 14.20 0.97
CA ARG A 177 -6.03 13.06 1.88
C ARG A 177 -4.61 12.59 2.22
N VAL A 178 -3.62 12.96 1.40
CA VAL A 178 -2.20 12.65 1.64
C VAL A 178 -1.72 13.17 2.99
N GLU A 179 -2.33 14.23 3.55
CA GLU A 179 -2.02 14.73 4.89
C GLU A 179 -2.27 13.70 6.00
N SER A 180 -3.26 12.79 5.83
CA SER A 180 -3.56 11.74 6.80
C SER A 180 -2.37 10.79 7.01
N ARG A 181 -1.56 10.59 5.98
CA ARG A 181 -0.39 9.72 5.99
C ARG A 181 0.68 10.15 7.00
N LEU A 182 0.78 11.46 7.26
CA LEU A 182 1.74 12.02 8.22
C LEU A 182 1.61 11.45 9.64
N ARG A 183 0.46 10.87 9.99
CA ARG A 183 0.21 10.23 11.29
C ARG A 183 0.49 8.74 11.29
N GLY A 184 0.73 8.14 10.11
CA GLY A 184 0.77 6.68 9.94
C GLY A 184 2.05 6.01 10.43
N ALA A 185 3.17 6.73 10.50
CA ALA A 185 4.48 6.20 10.86
C ALA A 185 5.31 7.24 11.61
N ASP A 186 6.44 6.84 12.21
CA ASP A 186 7.36 7.75 12.89
C ASP A 186 8.01 8.73 11.91
N THR A 187 8.30 8.24 10.71
CA THR A 187 8.78 9.07 9.60
C THR A 187 7.89 8.84 8.39
N VAL A 188 7.36 9.93 7.86
CA VAL A 188 6.65 9.97 6.59
C VAL A 188 7.33 11.01 5.71
N GLY A 189 7.75 10.59 4.54
CA GLY A 189 8.45 11.46 3.60
C GLY A 189 7.94 11.30 2.18
N PHE A 190 7.65 12.43 1.55
CA PHE A 190 7.33 12.49 0.12
C PHE A 190 8.60 12.80 -0.65
N ARG A 191 8.86 12.08 -1.72
CA ARG A 191 10.07 12.22 -2.54
C ARG A 191 9.72 12.41 -4.00
N GLY A 192 10.51 13.22 -4.69
CA GLY A 192 10.37 13.46 -6.11
C GLY A 192 11.69 13.54 -6.85
N VAL A 193 11.66 13.21 -8.13
CA VAL A 193 12.74 13.47 -9.08
C VAL A 193 12.21 14.43 -10.13
N ARG A 194 12.95 15.51 -10.38
CA ARG A 194 12.54 16.54 -11.33
C ARG A 194 13.20 16.36 -12.69
N THR A 195 12.53 16.87 -13.71
CA THR A 195 13.14 17.10 -15.02
C THR A 195 14.11 18.28 -14.97
N PRO A 196 14.98 18.46 -15.99
CA PRO A 196 15.79 19.65 -16.10
C PRO A 196 14.99 20.97 -16.14
N SER A 197 13.71 20.94 -16.52
CA SER A 197 12.80 22.09 -16.49
C SER A 197 12.16 22.35 -15.11
N GLY A 198 12.46 21.52 -14.11
CA GLY A 198 11.95 21.67 -12.75
C GLY A 198 10.62 20.98 -12.47
N GLU A 199 10.02 20.29 -13.46
CA GLU A 199 8.78 19.55 -13.28
C GLU A 199 9.02 18.24 -12.50
N ILE A 200 8.10 17.85 -11.59
CA ILE A 200 8.16 16.56 -10.90
C ILE A 200 7.81 15.45 -11.88
N ALA A 201 8.82 14.70 -12.32
CA ALA A 201 8.69 13.60 -13.28
C ALA A 201 8.28 12.28 -12.65
N ALA A 202 8.79 12.00 -11.45
CA ALA A 202 8.43 10.83 -10.66
C ALA A 202 8.32 11.20 -9.19
N ARG A 203 7.44 10.54 -8.45
CA ARG A 203 7.22 10.72 -7.03
C ARG A 203 6.94 9.41 -6.34
N ALA A 204 7.22 9.33 -5.05
CA ALA A 204 6.85 8.23 -4.16
C ALA A 204 6.88 8.70 -2.72
N ASP A 205 6.31 7.87 -1.85
CA ASP A 205 6.30 8.07 -0.42
C ASP A 205 7.24 7.04 0.24
N LEU A 206 7.89 7.43 1.32
CA LEU A 206 8.65 6.57 2.20
C LEU A 206 8.10 6.69 3.62
N TYR A 207 7.66 5.56 4.18
CA TYR A 207 7.18 5.47 5.55
C TYR A 207 8.10 4.58 6.35
N VAL A 208 8.54 5.02 7.53
CA VAL A 208 9.42 4.24 8.41
C VAL A 208 8.85 4.20 9.82
N HIS A 209 8.72 3.01 10.37
CA HIS A 209 8.27 2.76 11.73
C HIS A 209 8.77 1.41 12.24
N GLY A 210 9.33 1.37 13.46
CA GLY A 210 9.72 0.13 14.12
C GLY A 210 10.71 -0.73 13.33
N GLY A 211 11.71 -0.11 12.66
CA GLY A 211 12.71 -0.82 11.85
C GLY A 211 12.19 -1.33 10.50
N VAL A 212 10.94 -1.01 10.12
CA VAL A 212 10.34 -1.38 8.82
C VAL A 212 10.16 -0.12 7.98
N ALA A 213 10.49 -0.20 6.69
CA ALA A 213 10.28 0.86 5.71
C ALA A 213 9.37 0.38 4.58
N GLN A 214 8.32 1.14 4.30
CA GLN A 214 7.44 0.95 3.14
C GLN A 214 7.72 2.02 2.09
N ILE A 215 7.93 1.61 0.83
CA ILE A 215 7.89 2.50 -0.33
C ILE A 215 6.49 2.40 -0.93
N GLU A 216 5.81 3.54 -1.08
CA GLU A 216 4.40 3.59 -1.46
C GLU A 216 4.14 4.64 -2.53
N SER A 217 3.03 4.51 -3.27
CA SER A 217 2.55 5.51 -4.23
C SER A 217 3.56 5.91 -5.29
N VAL A 218 4.37 4.95 -5.76
CA VAL A 218 5.36 5.19 -6.83
C VAL A 218 4.63 5.55 -8.12
N PHE A 219 4.86 6.74 -8.61
CA PHE A 219 4.20 7.25 -9.82
C PHE A 219 5.20 7.98 -10.72
N THR A 220 5.05 7.79 -12.02
CA THR A 220 5.80 8.54 -13.03
C THR A 220 4.82 9.05 -14.06
N GLY A 221 4.84 10.35 -14.31
CA GLY A 221 4.03 11.00 -15.33
C GLY A 221 4.19 10.29 -16.68
N GLU A 222 3.10 10.13 -17.44
CA GLU A 222 3.13 9.37 -18.72
C GLU A 222 4.18 9.90 -19.67
N GLU A 223 4.29 11.23 -19.78
CA GLU A 223 5.26 11.96 -20.58
C GLU A 223 6.72 11.74 -20.16
N HIS A 224 6.92 11.20 -18.93
CA HIS A 224 8.23 10.97 -18.33
C HIS A 224 8.61 9.48 -18.23
N ARG A 225 7.71 8.58 -18.62
CA ARG A 225 7.97 7.13 -18.62
C ARG A 225 9.09 6.76 -19.60
N GLY A 226 9.78 5.65 -19.33
CA GLY A 226 10.88 5.16 -20.16
C GLY A 226 12.19 5.95 -20.07
N LYS A 227 12.25 7.04 -19.29
CA LYS A 227 13.42 7.94 -19.18
C LYS A 227 14.27 7.71 -17.92
N GLY A 228 14.01 6.66 -17.15
CA GLY A 228 14.80 6.29 -15.97
C GLY A 228 14.40 6.96 -14.65
N TYR A 229 13.45 7.90 -14.63
CA TYR A 229 13.07 8.65 -13.43
C TYR A 229 12.58 7.76 -12.28
N ALA A 230 11.72 6.75 -12.57
CA ALA A 230 11.28 5.80 -11.54
C ALA A 230 12.45 5.02 -10.92
N ARG A 231 13.42 4.59 -11.73
CA ARG A 231 14.60 3.90 -11.22
C ARG A 231 15.47 4.80 -10.35
N ALA A 232 15.70 6.05 -10.77
CA ALA A 232 16.43 7.04 -10.00
C ALA A 232 15.76 7.27 -8.63
N LEU A 233 14.45 7.46 -8.63
CA LEU A 233 13.66 7.63 -7.42
C LEU A 233 13.77 6.43 -6.48
N MET A 234 13.54 5.21 -6.99
CA MET A 234 13.59 3.99 -6.19
C MET A 234 14.98 3.75 -5.59
N ASN A 235 16.05 4.00 -6.36
CA ASN A 235 17.41 3.88 -5.85
C ASN A 235 17.68 4.87 -4.70
N ALA A 236 17.21 6.11 -4.82
CA ALA A 236 17.32 7.10 -3.75
C ALA A 236 16.57 6.68 -2.48
N LEU A 237 15.35 6.15 -2.63
CA LEU A 237 14.54 5.68 -1.50
C LEU A 237 15.15 4.44 -0.83
N LEU A 238 15.69 3.51 -1.60
CA LEU A 238 16.41 2.34 -1.07
C LEU A 238 17.64 2.74 -0.26
N ALA A 239 18.41 3.71 -0.74
CA ALA A 239 19.55 4.24 0.01
C ALA A 239 19.11 4.99 1.27
N GLU A 240 18.02 5.77 1.21
CA GLU A 240 17.45 6.44 2.40
C GLU A 240 16.93 5.43 3.43
N ALA A 241 16.37 4.31 2.99
CA ALA A 241 15.88 3.22 3.82
C ALA A 241 16.94 2.19 4.25
N ALA A 242 18.22 2.41 3.96
CA ALA A 242 19.30 1.44 4.20
C ALA A 242 19.47 0.99 5.66
N GLY A 243 18.98 1.81 6.62
CA GLY A 243 18.99 1.48 8.04
C GLY A 243 17.78 0.66 8.52
N ALA A 244 16.79 0.41 7.66
CA ALA A 244 15.65 -0.40 8.02
C ALA A 244 16.00 -1.90 7.94
N GLU A 245 15.46 -2.69 8.87
CA GLU A 245 15.63 -4.15 8.87
C GLU A 245 14.82 -4.84 7.77
N LEU A 246 13.71 -4.21 7.36
CA LEU A 246 12.87 -4.64 6.25
C LEU A 246 12.47 -3.43 5.41
N VAL A 247 12.74 -3.49 4.10
CA VAL A 247 12.17 -2.57 3.12
C VAL A 247 11.20 -3.34 2.24
N PHE A 248 9.97 -2.87 2.14
CA PHE A 248 8.93 -3.54 1.36
C PHE A 248 8.08 -2.55 0.57
N LEU A 249 7.32 -3.09 -0.37
CA LEU A 249 6.25 -2.41 -1.08
C LEU A 249 5.09 -3.37 -1.34
N VAL A 250 3.96 -2.81 -1.75
CA VAL A 250 2.81 -3.59 -2.23
C VAL A 250 2.58 -3.25 -3.70
N ALA A 251 2.34 -4.27 -4.51
CA ALA A 251 2.11 -4.13 -5.95
C ALA A 251 0.91 -4.98 -6.38
N ASP A 252 0.12 -4.48 -7.32
CA ASP A 252 -0.92 -5.26 -7.96
C ASP A 252 -0.29 -6.46 -8.71
N ALA A 253 -0.82 -7.67 -8.46
CA ALA A 253 -0.37 -8.90 -9.10
C ALA A 253 -0.67 -8.92 -10.61
N GLY A 254 -1.70 -8.21 -11.06
CA GLY A 254 -2.11 -8.10 -12.47
C GLY A 254 -1.33 -7.04 -13.26
N ASP A 255 -0.68 -6.09 -12.59
CA ASP A 255 -0.09 -4.93 -13.25
C ASP A 255 1.42 -5.10 -13.51
N TRP A 256 1.89 -4.36 -14.52
CA TRP A 256 3.28 -4.34 -14.96
C TRP A 256 4.33 -3.94 -13.90
N PRO A 257 4.06 -3.03 -12.95
CA PRO A 257 5.05 -2.56 -11.97
C PRO A 257 5.73 -3.66 -11.18
N ARG A 258 5.07 -4.80 -10.91
CA ARG A 258 5.68 -5.97 -10.25
C ARG A 258 6.98 -6.41 -10.93
N HIS A 259 7.03 -6.40 -12.27
CA HIS A 259 8.22 -6.77 -13.03
C HIS A 259 9.33 -5.72 -12.93
N PHE A 260 8.97 -4.45 -12.80
CA PHE A 260 9.92 -3.37 -12.56
C PHE A 260 10.54 -3.52 -11.17
N TYR A 261 9.75 -3.77 -10.14
CA TYR A 261 10.25 -3.99 -8.79
C TYR A 261 11.10 -5.25 -8.67
N GLY A 262 10.73 -6.35 -9.33
CA GLY A 262 11.57 -7.55 -9.41
C GLY A 262 12.97 -7.29 -9.98
N ARG A 263 13.07 -6.44 -11.02
CA ARG A 263 14.38 -6.02 -11.58
C ARG A 263 15.19 -5.09 -10.68
N LEU A 264 14.58 -4.51 -9.66
CA LEU A 264 15.28 -3.73 -8.64
C LEU A 264 15.72 -4.58 -7.45
N GLY A 265 15.31 -5.86 -7.40
CA GLY A 265 15.66 -6.77 -6.32
C GLY A 265 14.57 -6.95 -5.26
N PHE A 266 13.31 -6.60 -5.57
CA PHE A 266 12.18 -6.97 -4.73
C PHE A 266 11.70 -8.38 -5.07
N GLU A 267 11.42 -9.17 -4.04
CA GLU A 267 10.90 -10.53 -4.15
C GLU A 267 9.54 -10.62 -3.43
N GLU A 268 8.61 -11.39 -4.01
CA GLU A 268 7.33 -11.69 -3.39
C GLU A 268 7.54 -12.48 -2.09
N VAL A 269 6.94 -12.02 -1.01
CA VAL A 269 6.95 -12.69 0.30
C VAL A 269 5.57 -13.14 0.73
N GLY A 270 4.51 -12.68 0.07
CA GLY A 270 3.13 -13.09 0.31
C GLY A 270 2.14 -12.23 -0.47
N ARG A 271 0.86 -12.51 -0.26
CA ARG A 271 -0.25 -11.86 -0.97
C ARG A 271 -1.32 -11.40 0.00
N THR A 272 -2.04 -10.39 -0.43
CA THR A 272 -3.27 -9.91 0.20
C THR A 272 -4.32 -9.70 -0.88
N HIS A 273 -5.59 -9.62 -0.49
CA HIS A 273 -6.70 -9.47 -1.42
C HIS A 273 -7.51 -8.24 -1.07
N SER A 274 -8.03 -7.56 -2.08
CA SER A 274 -8.99 -6.48 -1.91
C SER A 274 -10.25 -6.77 -2.74
N PHE A 275 -11.38 -6.47 -2.14
CA PHE A 275 -12.70 -6.64 -2.73
C PHE A 275 -13.41 -5.31 -2.67
N LEU A 276 -13.70 -4.73 -3.83
CA LEU A 276 -14.32 -3.40 -3.97
C LEU A 276 -15.67 -3.51 -4.66
N ARG A 277 -16.71 -2.90 -4.06
CA ARG A 277 -18.01 -2.66 -4.68
C ARG A 277 -18.34 -1.17 -4.61
N THR A 278 -18.67 -0.54 -5.74
CA THR A 278 -19.09 0.86 -5.90
C THR A 278 -20.53 0.97 -6.34
#